data_a85e966ba3faa18d4df55f15e08af1a8
#
_entry.id   a85e966ba3faa18d4df55f15e08af1a8
#
_cell.length_a   1.000
_cell.length_b   1.000
_cell.length_c   1.000
_cell.angle_alpha   90.00
_cell.angle_beta   90.00
_cell.angle_gamma   90.00
#
_symmetry.space_group_name_H-M   'P 1'
#
loop_
_entity.id
_entity.type
_entity.pdbx_description
1 polymer ?
#
loop_
_entity_poly.entity_id
_entity_poly.type
_entity_poly.pdbx_seq_one_letter_code
_entity_poly.pdbx_strand_id
1 'polypeptide(L)'
;MTLVNDIVAKWNKDNPNIQVKATKFDGAAQDMIKKLATDVKAGAAPDLAQVGYAELPEVFNQGLLQDVTEEAAKYKDHFAEVPFSMMQIGGKAYGLPQDTGPLTYFYNAKEFEKLGITVPKTADELIATAKKTAAQGKYIMTFQPDEA
;
A
#
# COMPACT_ATOMS: atom_id res chain seq x y z
N MET A 1 -9.24 8.36 9.65
CA MET A 1 -8.63 9.52 10.37
C MET A 1 -8.69 9.39 11.90
N THR A 2 -9.74 8.83 12.51
CA THR A 2 -9.83 8.71 13.98
C THR A 2 -8.61 8.00 14.57
N LEU A 3 -8.24 6.84 14.05
CA LEU A 3 -7.08 6.07 14.52
C LEU A 3 -5.76 6.85 14.42
N VAL A 4 -5.53 7.58 13.32
CA VAL A 4 -4.31 8.40 13.14
C VAL A 4 -4.25 9.51 14.18
N ASN A 5 -5.37 10.17 14.46
CA ASN A 5 -5.43 11.23 15.48
C ASN A 5 -5.14 10.67 16.89
N ASP A 6 -5.63 9.48 17.21
CA ASP A 6 -5.38 8.82 18.49
C ASP A 6 -3.89 8.44 18.65
N ILE A 7 -3.27 7.92 17.57
CA ILE A 7 -1.83 7.62 17.54
C ILE A 7 -1.00 8.89 17.73
N VAL A 8 -1.35 9.96 17.01
CA VAL A 8 -0.66 11.25 17.12
C VAL A 8 -0.82 11.85 18.52
N ALA A 9 -2.03 11.80 19.08
CA ALA A 9 -2.27 12.29 20.44
C ALA A 9 -1.45 11.53 21.48
N LYS A 10 -1.37 10.20 21.33
CA LYS A 10 -0.52 9.35 22.20
C LYS A 10 0.95 9.72 22.05
N TRP A 11 1.46 9.80 20.81
CA TRP A 11 2.83 10.19 20.54
C TRP A 11 3.18 11.53 21.19
N ASN A 12 2.36 12.54 20.95
CA ASN A 12 2.59 13.89 21.43
C ASN A 12 2.59 13.98 22.96
N LYS A 13 1.77 13.17 23.61
CA LYS A 13 1.77 13.04 25.08
C LYS A 13 3.07 12.44 25.60
N ASP A 14 3.54 11.38 24.94
CA ASP A 14 4.71 10.63 25.36
C ASP A 14 6.03 11.32 24.96
N ASN A 15 5.99 12.24 23.99
CA ASN A 15 7.15 12.94 23.42
C ASN A 15 6.94 14.47 23.38
N PRO A 16 6.98 15.17 24.51
CA PRO A 16 6.63 16.59 24.58
C PRO A 16 7.55 17.51 23.75
N ASN A 17 8.78 17.07 23.47
CA ASN A 17 9.77 17.83 22.71
C ASN A 17 9.75 17.55 21.20
N ILE A 18 9.00 16.55 20.73
CA ILE A 18 8.89 16.16 19.33
C ILE A 18 7.41 15.97 19.01
N GLN A 19 6.76 17.04 18.61
CA GLN A 19 5.33 17.05 18.34
C GLN A 19 5.03 16.71 16.87
N VAL A 20 4.04 15.85 16.65
CA VAL A 20 3.53 15.48 15.32
C VAL A 20 2.21 16.20 15.06
N LYS A 21 2.08 16.76 13.86
CA LYS A 21 0.82 17.29 13.34
C LYS A 21 0.45 16.52 12.09
N ALA A 22 -0.60 15.71 12.16
CA ALA A 22 -1.12 15.01 11.00
C ALA A 22 -2.05 15.92 10.17
N THR A 23 -1.85 15.94 8.87
CA THR A 23 -2.72 16.64 7.93
C THR A 23 -3.25 15.63 6.92
N LYS A 24 -4.57 15.50 6.83
CA LYS A 24 -5.21 14.66 5.83
C LYS A 24 -5.15 15.36 4.46
N PHE A 25 -4.79 14.62 3.44
CA PHE A 25 -5.00 15.01 2.06
C PHE A 25 -6.28 14.37 1.53
N ASP A 26 -7.18 15.19 0.98
CA ASP A 26 -8.43 14.72 0.35
C ASP A 26 -8.27 14.79 -1.17
N GLY A 27 -7.89 13.67 -1.79
CA GLY A 27 -7.65 13.58 -3.22
C GLY A 27 -7.03 12.22 -3.60
N ALA A 28 -6.79 12.03 -4.89
CA ALA A 28 -6.10 10.85 -5.40
C ALA A 28 -4.61 10.87 -5.05
N ALA A 29 -3.97 9.68 -5.04
CA ALA A 29 -2.55 9.53 -4.74
C ALA A 29 -1.67 10.42 -5.65
N GLN A 30 -2.00 10.47 -6.95
CA GLN A 30 -1.29 11.30 -7.93
C GLN A 30 -1.35 12.81 -7.64
N ASP A 31 -2.46 13.30 -7.11
CA ASP A 31 -2.60 14.71 -6.76
C ASP A 31 -1.82 15.03 -5.48
N MET A 32 -1.75 14.09 -4.55
CA MET A 32 -0.90 14.18 -3.37
C MET A 32 0.58 14.27 -3.77
N ILE A 33 1.05 13.45 -4.71
CA ILE A 33 2.43 13.49 -5.20
C ILE A 33 2.75 14.82 -5.87
N LYS A 34 1.86 15.35 -6.71
CA LYS A 34 2.02 16.68 -7.33
C LYS A 34 2.12 17.79 -6.27
N LYS A 35 1.26 17.70 -5.25
CA LYS A 35 1.32 18.65 -4.13
C LYS A 35 2.63 18.52 -3.38
N LEU A 36 3.08 17.31 -3.05
CA LEU A 36 4.35 17.08 -2.37
C LEU A 36 5.52 17.66 -3.16
N ALA A 37 5.58 17.42 -4.47
CA ALA A 37 6.61 17.99 -5.34
C ALA A 37 6.59 19.52 -5.36
N THR A 38 5.41 20.12 -5.30
CA THR A 38 5.26 21.58 -5.22
C THR A 38 5.72 22.12 -3.87
N ASP A 39 5.32 21.46 -2.77
CA ASP A 39 5.70 21.86 -1.41
C ASP A 39 7.22 21.74 -1.20
N VAL A 40 7.86 20.69 -1.73
CA VAL A 40 9.32 20.53 -1.70
C VAL A 40 10.01 21.70 -2.42
N LYS A 41 9.56 22.07 -3.62
CA LYS A 41 10.11 23.20 -4.39
C LYS A 41 9.93 24.53 -3.67
N ALA A 42 8.84 24.67 -2.92
CA ALA A 42 8.55 25.87 -2.15
C ALA A 42 9.27 25.91 -0.78
N GLY A 43 10.00 24.87 -0.40
CA GLY A 43 10.59 24.76 0.94
C GLY A 43 9.58 24.59 2.07
N ALA A 44 8.38 24.07 1.76
CA ALA A 44 7.26 23.90 2.69
C ALA A 44 6.79 22.42 2.75
N ALA A 45 7.68 21.49 2.42
CA ALA A 45 7.39 20.06 2.46
C ALA A 45 7.08 19.59 3.89
N PRO A 46 6.20 18.60 4.06
CA PRO A 46 6.09 17.90 5.33
C PRO A 46 7.35 17.08 5.63
N ASP A 47 7.64 16.84 6.90
CA ASP A 47 8.76 15.98 7.32
C ASP A 47 8.51 14.51 6.95
N LEU A 48 7.24 14.08 6.94
CA LEU A 48 6.81 12.72 6.60
C LEU A 48 5.59 12.76 5.69
N ALA A 49 5.53 11.85 4.72
CA ALA A 49 4.36 11.65 3.88
C ALA A 49 4.04 10.15 3.75
N GLN A 50 2.75 9.81 3.75
CA GLN A 50 2.33 8.46 3.39
C GLN A 50 2.31 8.33 1.87
N VAL A 51 2.98 7.31 1.35
CA VAL A 51 3.08 7.02 -0.09
C VAL A 51 2.74 5.55 -0.32
N GLY A 52 1.96 5.25 -1.35
CA GLY A 52 1.69 3.88 -1.75
C GLY A 52 2.93 3.19 -2.30
N TYR A 53 2.97 1.86 -2.21
CA TYR A 53 4.10 1.07 -2.73
C TYR A 53 4.30 1.26 -4.23
N ALA A 54 3.21 1.38 -4.98
CA ALA A 54 3.26 1.58 -6.43
C ALA A 54 3.82 2.95 -6.83
N GLU A 55 3.60 3.96 -5.99
CA GLU A 55 4.03 5.33 -6.22
C GLU A 55 5.46 5.61 -5.74
N LEU A 56 6.03 4.74 -4.90
CA LEU A 56 7.38 4.94 -4.35
C LEU A 56 8.46 5.18 -5.41
N PRO A 57 8.52 4.44 -6.54
CA PRO A 57 9.49 4.70 -7.59
C PRO A 57 9.33 6.08 -8.24
N GLU A 58 8.11 6.57 -8.40
CA GLU A 58 7.83 7.88 -8.95
C GLU A 58 8.35 8.99 -8.03
N VAL A 59 8.01 8.90 -6.73
CA VAL A 59 8.44 9.88 -5.71
C VAL A 59 9.96 9.88 -5.56
N PHE A 60 10.59 8.71 -5.65
CA PHE A 60 12.04 8.56 -5.66
C PHE A 60 12.68 9.25 -6.88
N ASN A 61 12.17 8.99 -8.09
CA ASN A 61 12.71 9.58 -9.32
C ASN A 61 12.57 11.10 -9.37
N GLN A 62 11.58 11.65 -8.67
CA GLN A 62 11.41 13.09 -8.51
C GLN A 62 12.35 13.72 -7.45
N GLY A 63 13.15 12.90 -6.74
CA GLY A 63 14.07 13.38 -5.70
C GLY A 63 13.38 13.87 -4.44
N LEU A 64 12.19 13.37 -4.13
CA LEU A 64 11.37 13.81 -2.99
C LEU A 64 11.63 13.02 -1.71
N LEU A 65 12.50 12.00 -1.76
CA LEU A 65 12.78 11.10 -0.64
C LEU A 65 14.22 11.25 -0.16
N GLN A 66 14.41 11.05 1.14
CA GLN A 66 15.73 10.92 1.76
C GLN A 66 16.09 9.45 1.97
N ASP A 67 17.39 9.15 1.91
CA ASP A 67 17.95 7.87 2.34
C ASP A 67 17.83 7.78 3.87
N VAL A 68 17.04 6.83 4.33
CA VAL A 68 16.79 6.55 5.76
C VAL A 68 17.26 5.15 6.15
N THR A 69 18.24 4.60 5.44
CA THR A 69 18.71 3.21 5.59
C THR A 69 19.15 2.90 7.03
N GLU A 70 19.89 3.79 7.65
CA GLU A 70 20.40 3.59 9.02
C GLU A 70 19.26 3.60 10.06
N GLU A 71 18.30 4.50 9.89
CA GLU A 71 17.12 4.61 10.74
C GLU A 71 16.19 3.39 10.54
N ALA A 72 15.91 3.04 9.30
CA ALA A 72 15.04 1.93 8.94
C ALA A 72 15.58 0.58 9.44
N ALA A 73 16.91 0.39 9.40
CA ALA A 73 17.56 -0.84 9.87
C ALA A 73 17.25 -1.14 11.34
N LYS A 74 17.05 -0.14 12.17
CA LYS A 74 16.74 -0.30 13.60
C LYS A 74 15.38 -0.95 13.84
N TYR A 75 14.50 -0.89 12.87
CA TYR A 75 13.13 -1.37 12.97
C TYR A 75 12.83 -2.57 12.06
N LYS A 76 13.83 -3.07 11.32
CA LYS A 76 13.66 -4.15 10.34
C LYS A 76 12.91 -5.36 10.91
N ASP A 77 13.27 -5.78 12.11
CA ASP A 77 12.70 -6.98 12.74
C ASP A 77 11.24 -6.82 13.19
N HIS A 78 10.69 -5.60 13.11
CA HIS A 78 9.27 -5.32 13.37
C HIS A 78 8.37 -5.53 12.15
N PHE A 79 8.96 -5.75 10.98
CA PHE A 79 8.25 -5.86 9.70
C PHE A 79 8.50 -7.21 9.04
N ALA A 80 7.52 -7.67 8.27
CA ALA A 80 7.74 -8.80 7.39
C ALA A 80 8.75 -8.42 6.28
N GLU A 81 9.51 -9.40 5.81
CA GLU A 81 10.61 -9.18 4.86
C GLU A 81 10.17 -8.53 3.57
N VAL A 82 9.06 -8.99 2.98
CA VAL A 82 8.57 -8.50 1.68
C VAL A 82 8.19 -7.02 1.74
N PRO A 83 7.29 -6.55 2.63
CA PRO A 83 6.97 -5.12 2.70
C PRO A 83 8.19 -4.26 3.03
N PHE A 84 9.10 -4.74 3.87
CA PHE A 84 10.32 -3.99 4.17
C PHE A 84 11.22 -3.86 2.93
N SER A 85 11.36 -4.91 2.13
CA SER A 85 12.14 -4.88 0.89
C SER A 85 11.52 -3.96 -0.17
N MET A 86 10.20 -3.80 -0.19
CA MET A 86 9.50 -2.88 -1.10
C MET A 86 9.82 -1.41 -0.82
N MET A 87 10.33 -1.07 0.37
CA MET A 87 10.81 0.28 0.70
C MET A 87 12.22 0.55 0.22
N GLN A 88 12.86 -0.40 -0.45
CA GLN A 88 14.26 -0.29 -0.86
C GLN A 88 14.39 -0.09 -2.38
N ILE A 89 15.23 0.86 -2.76
CA ILE A 89 15.63 1.12 -4.14
C ILE A 89 17.16 1.18 -4.17
N GLY A 90 17.78 0.39 -5.04
CA GLY A 90 19.25 0.35 -5.15
C GLY A 90 19.98 -0.05 -3.86
N GLY A 91 19.36 -0.87 -3.02
CA GLY A 91 19.92 -1.34 -1.74
C GLY A 91 19.80 -0.32 -0.58
N LYS A 92 19.11 0.79 -0.78
CA LYS A 92 18.88 1.83 0.22
C LYS A 92 17.40 1.92 0.57
N ALA A 93 17.08 2.15 1.85
CA ALA A 93 15.72 2.33 2.31
C ALA A 93 15.29 3.80 2.24
N TYR A 94 14.08 4.05 1.74
CA TYR A 94 13.48 5.37 1.58
C TYR A 94 12.19 5.56 2.38
N GLY A 95 11.87 4.62 3.24
CA GLY A 95 10.72 4.66 4.11
C GLY A 95 10.60 3.43 4.98
N LEU A 96 9.53 3.38 5.77
CA LEU A 96 9.11 2.22 6.54
C LEU A 96 7.75 1.76 6.05
N PRO A 97 7.49 0.43 5.96
CA PRO A 97 6.19 -0.06 5.55
C PRO A 97 5.15 0.23 6.63
N GLN A 98 3.93 0.58 6.21
CA GLN A 98 2.81 0.79 7.12
C GLN A 98 1.94 -0.46 7.25
N ASP A 99 1.68 -1.14 6.15
CA ASP A 99 0.80 -2.30 6.08
C ASP A 99 1.24 -3.30 4.99
N THR A 100 0.43 -4.33 4.79
CA THR A 100 0.55 -5.27 3.68
C THR A 100 -0.82 -5.43 3.03
N GLY A 101 -0.91 -5.19 1.72
CA GLY A 101 -2.11 -5.38 0.92
C GLY A 101 -1.94 -6.52 -0.09
N PRO A 102 -1.85 -7.80 0.33
CA PRO A 102 -1.67 -8.88 -0.62
C PRO A 102 -2.92 -9.05 -1.48
N LEU A 103 -2.75 -9.30 -2.78
CA LEU A 103 -3.85 -9.73 -3.63
C LEU A 103 -4.40 -11.06 -3.11
N THR A 104 -5.69 -11.08 -2.82
CA THR A 104 -6.37 -12.25 -2.27
C THR A 104 -7.61 -12.56 -3.08
N TYR A 105 -7.75 -13.81 -3.49
CA TYR A 105 -8.94 -14.29 -4.15
C TYR A 105 -9.99 -14.70 -3.13
N PHE A 106 -11.06 -13.92 -3.02
CA PHE A 106 -12.22 -14.24 -2.20
C PHE A 106 -13.26 -14.98 -3.03
N TYR A 107 -13.84 -16.03 -2.48
CA TYR A 107 -14.88 -16.81 -3.15
C TYR A 107 -15.98 -17.19 -2.18
N ASN A 108 -17.19 -17.38 -2.69
CA ASN A 108 -18.31 -17.92 -1.92
C ASN A 108 -18.23 -19.44 -1.89
N ALA A 109 -17.82 -20.00 -0.76
CA ALA A 109 -17.62 -21.45 -0.61
C ALA A 109 -18.90 -22.25 -0.88
N LYS A 110 -20.07 -21.76 -0.43
CA LYS A 110 -21.36 -22.43 -0.64
C LYS A 110 -21.77 -22.47 -2.12
N GLU A 111 -21.51 -21.38 -2.85
CA GLU A 111 -21.80 -21.35 -4.28
C GLU A 111 -20.83 -22.23 -5.08
N PHE A 112 -19.55 -22.29 -4.67
CA PHE A 112 -18.58 -23.19 -5.29
C PHE A 112 -18.98 -24.66 -5.10
N GLU A 113 -19.39 -25.04 -3.90
CA GLU A 113 -19.89 -26.37 -3.60
C GLU A 113 -21.13 -26.72 -4.45
N LYS A 114 -22.13 -25.84 -4.49
CA LYS A 114 -23.34 -25.98 -5.31
C LYS A 114 -23.06 -26.19 -6.80
N LEU A 115 -22.03 -25.51 -7.32
CA LEU A 115 -21.65 -25.57 -8.72
C LEU A 115 -20.63 -26.67 -9.02
N GLY A 116 -20.21 -27.44 -8.02
CA GLY A 116 -19.17 -28.46 -8.15
C GLY A 116 -17.82 -27.89 -8.58
N ILE A 117 -17.50 -26.68 -8.11
CA ILE A 117 -16.26 -26.00 -8.45
C ILE A 117 -15.23 -26.27 -7.36
N THR A 118 -14.08 -26.81 -7.76
CA THR A 118 -12.89 -26.87 -6.90
C THR A 118 -12.21 -25.51 -6.88
N VAL A 119 -11.77 -25.07 -5.69
CA VAL A 119 -11.05 -23.80 -5.55
C VAL A 119 -9.73 -23.84 -6.33
N PRO A 120 -9.53 -22.97 -7.32
CA PRO A 120 -8.31 -22.95 -8.11
C PRO A 120 -7.11 -22.54 -7.26
N LYS A 121 -5.99 -23.23 -7.44
CA LYS A 121 -4.73 -22.99 -6.73
C LYS A 121 -3.66 -22.33 -7.61
N THR A 122 -3.88 -22.31 -8.91
CA THR A 122 -2.98 -21.71 -9.89
C THR A 122 -3.74 -20.75 -10.81
N ALA A 123 -3.03 -19.86 -11.48
CA ALA A 123 -3.62 -18.97 -12.48
C ALA A 123 -4.28 -19.75 -13.62
N ASP A 124 -3.66 -20.81 -14.08
CA ASP A 124 -4.20 -21.64 -15.16
C ASP A 124 -5.51 -22.35 -14.75
N GLU A 125 -5.57 -22.89 -13.53
CA GLU A 125 -6.78 -23.46 -12.97
C GLU A 125 -7.89 -22.40 -12.82
N LEU A 126 -7.54 -21.17 -12.40
CA LEU A 126 -8.47 -20.06 -12.29
C LEU A 126 -9.07 -19.72 -13.66
N ILE A 127 -8.22 -19.59 -14.68
CA ILE A 127 -8.63 -19.30 -16.05
C ILE A 127 -9.52 -20.42 -16.62
N ALA A 128 -9.11 -21.67 -16.44
CA ALA A 128 -9.88 -22.83 -16.91
C ALA A 128 -11.28 -22.90 -16.24
N THR A 129 -11.31 -22.68 -14.93
CA THR A 129 -12.54 -22.65 -14.16
C THR A 129 -13.44 -21.48 -14.58
N ALA A 130 -12.88 -20.30 -14.77
CA ALA A 130 -13.60 -19.12 -15.22
C ALA A 130 -14.25 -19.34 -16.61
N LYS A 131 -13.50 -19.92 -17.56
CA LYS A 131 -14.04 -20.26 -18.89
C LYS A 131 -15.20 -21.26 -18.80
N LYS A 132 -15.03 -22.30 -17.99
CA LYS A 132 -16.07 -23.34 -17.79
C LYS A 132 -17.35 -22.77 -17.18
N THR A 133 -17.24 -21.92 -16.19
CA THR A 133 -18.40 -21.32 -15.51
C THR A 133 -19.05 -20.22 -16.37
N ALA A 134 -18.27 -19.43 -17.10
CA ALA A 134 -18.78 -18.42 -18.01
C ALA A 134 -19.66 -19.03 -19.12
N ALA A 135 -19.32 -20.21 -19.63
CA ALA A 135 -20.14 -20.94 -20.59
C ALA A 135 -21.55 -21.32 -20.03
N GLN A 136 -21.71 -21.28 -18.70
CA GLN A 136 -22.98 -21.52 -18.00
C GLN A 136 -23.62 -20.22 -17.50
N GLY A 137 -23.14 -19.06 -17.92
CA GLY A 137 -23.59 -17.74 -17.48
C GLY A 137 -23.25 -17.42 -16.02
N LYS A 138 -22.22 -18.09 -15.47
CA LYS A 138 -21.74 -17.87 -14.09
C LYS A 138 -20.31 -17.32 -14.11
N TYR A 139 -20.05 -16.37 -13.24
CA TYR A 139 -18.75 -15.72 -13.13
C TYR A 139 -18.17 -15.93 -11.74
N ILE A 140 -16.92 -16.33 -11.68
CA ILE A 140 -16.21 -16.62 -10.41
C ILE A 140 -15.30 -15.47 -9.97
N MET A 141 -15.20 -14.43 -10.79
CA MET A 141 -14.32 -13.29 -10.55
C MET A 141 -14.85 -12.08 -11.28
N THR A 142 -14.62 -10.91 -10.71
CA THR A 142 -14.77 -9.61 -11.39
C THR A 142 -13.40 -8.99 -11.57
N PHE A 143 -13.23 -8.26 -12.64
CA PHE A 143 -12.04 -7.45 -12.92
C PHE A 143 -12.49 -6.03 -13.22
N GLN A 144 -11.83 -5.06 -12.59
CA GLN A 144 -12.10 -3.64 -12.77
C GLN A 144 -10.86 -2.99 -13.39
N PRO A 145 -10.86 -2.77 -14.71
CA PRO A 145 -9.65 -2.31 -15.41
C PRO A 145 -9.37 -0.81 -15.23
N ASP A 146 -10.38 -0.04 -14.79
CA ASP A 146 -10.37 1.42 -14.86
C ASP A 146 -9.89 2.12 -13.58
N GLU A 147 -9.60 1.36 -12.52
CA GLU A 147 -9.18 1.87 -11.21
C GLU A 147 -7.96 1.08 -10.68
N ALA A 148 -6.90 1.04 -11.49
CA ALA A 148 -5.62 0.49 -11.07
C ALA A 148 -4.66 1.60 -10.64
#